data_e2b6295c78daff22d19324f1ff9ea8a7
#
_entry.id   e2b6295c78daff22d19324f1ff9ea8a7
#
_cell.length_a   1.000
_cell.length_b   1.000
_cell.length_c   1.000
_cell.angle_alpha   90.00
_cell.angle_beta   90.00
_cell.angle_gamma   90.00
#
_symmetry.space_group_name_H-M   'P 1'
#
loop_
_entity.id
_entity.type
_entity.pdbx_description
1 polymer ?
#
loop_
_entity_poly.entity_id
_entity_poly.type
_entity_poly.pdbx_seq_one_letter_code
_entity_poly.pdbx_strand_id
1 'polypeptide(L)'
;MSWTRHPDRQSSPPDGRRPTPLARVGVGMLPVGTGTDNTLVAEVTDLVNRVYAMAEEGLWRDDATRTTAAGMAGFVRAGQIAVARLDATIVGCVRVQRLGGAVGELGMLAVGPGHRGLGIGRRLVGFAERLSREHGLSTMQLELLVPRTWTHPGKASLHVWYTRIGYRAVRKGSIDEQYPALAPLLATPCDFVIYHKDLG
;
A
#
# COMPACT_ATOMS: atom_id res chain seq x y z
N MET A 1 28.48 -7.21 -69.61
CA MET A 1 28.62 -6.41 -68.41
C MET A 1 27.46 -6.74 -67.47
N SER A 2 27.73 -7.59 -66.48
CA SER A 2 26.71 -8.14 -65.61
C SER A 2 26.80 -7.46 -64.23
N TRP A 3 25.70 -6.81 -63.75
CA TRP A 3 25.60 -6.19 -62.44
C TRP A 3 24.96 -7.21 -61.50
N THR A 4 25.75 -7.77 -60.58
CA THR A 4 25.29 -8.57 -59.45
C THR A 4 24.77 -7.67 -58.34
N ARG A 5 23.48 -7.79 -58.02
CA ARG A 5 22.86 -7.14 -56.86
C ARG A 5 23.28 -7.88 -55.59
N HIS A 6 23.81 -7.11 -54.60
CA HIS A 6 24.01 -7.60 -53.25
C HIS A 6 22.64 -7.67 -52.54
N PRO A 7 22.38 -8.70 -51.72
CA PRO A 7 21.18 -8.73 -50.92
C PRO A 7 21.32 -7.79 -49.72
N ASP A 8 20.26 -7.02 -49.48
CA ASP A 8 20.07 -6.14 -48.33
C ASP A 8 20.27 -6.92 -47.00
N ARG A 9 21.11 -6.36 -46.15
CA ARG A 9 21.19 -6.77 -44.73
C ARG A 9 19.88 -6.30 -44.05
N GLN A 10 19.03 -7.25 -43.74
CA GLN A 10 17.94 -7.05 -42.81
C GLN A 10 18.53 -6.70 -41.45
N SER A 11 18.35 -5.45 -41.02
CA SER A 11 18.61 -4.98 -39.67
C SER A 11 17.63 -5.66 -38.73
N SER A 12 18.16 -6.50 -37.85
CA SER A 12 17.42 -7.07 -36.73
C SER A 12 16.91 -5.93 -35.82
N PRO A 13 15.68 -6.02 -35.32
CA PRO A 13 15.17 -5.01 -34.39
C PRO A 13 15.95 -5.04 -33.07
N PRO A 14 16.12 -3.88 -32.38
CA PRO A 14 16.91 -3.80 -31.17
C PRO A 14 16.26 -4.52 -30.02
N ASP A 15 17.09 -5.30 -29.37
CA ASP A 15 17.08 -5.69 -27.95
C ASP A 15 15.73 -6.07 -27.32
N GLY A 16 15.39 -7.37 -27.44
CA GLY A 16 14.28 -8.00 -26.73
C GLY A 16 14.55 -8.14 -25.22
N ARG A 17 14.88 -7.07 -24.50
CA ARG A 17 14.91 -7.09 -23.04
C ARG A 17 13.49 -7.30 -22.55
N ARG A 18 13.24 -8.48 -21.94
CA ARG A 18 12.00 -8.70 -21.20
C ARG A 18 11.85 -7.57 -20.18
N PRO A 19 10.69 -6.90 -20.14
CA PRO A 19 10.46 -5.83 -19.17
C PRO A 19 10.75 -6.36 -17.75
N THR A 20 11.43 -5.55 -16.94
CA THR A 20 11.67 -5.91 -15.54
C THR A 20 10.33 -6.20 -14.85
N PRO A 21 10.27 -7.13 -13.88
CA PRO A 21 9.02 -7.45 -13.18
C PRO A 21 8.27 -6.18 -12.70
N LEU A 22 9.01 -5.17 -12.26
CA LEU A 22 8.44 -3.89 -11.85
C LEU A 22 7.76 -3.12 -13.00
N ALA A 23 8.27 -3.18 -14.23
CA ALA A 23 7.66 -2.51 -15.38
C ALA A 23 6.26 -3.06 -15.72
N ARG A 24 5.95 -4.29 -15.30
CA ARG A 24 4.67 -4.97 -15.50
C ARG A 24 3.64 -4.68 -14.38
N VAL A 25 4.03 -3.99 -13.31
CA VAL A 25 3.12 -3.68 -12.19
C VAL A 25 2.29 -2.44 -12.52
N GLY A 26 1.00 -2.60 -12.69
CA GLY A 26 0.02 -1.52 -12.74
C GLY A 26 -0.53 -1.18 -11.35
N VAL A 27 -0.77 0.10 -11.07
CA VAL A 27 -1.47 0.55 -9.83
C VAL A 27 -2.67 1.38 -10.22
N GLY A 28 -3.84 1.08 -9.64
CA GLY A 28 -5.07 1.81 -9.89
C GLY A 28 -6.11 1.58 -8.80
N MET A 29 -7.12 2.46 -8.75
CA MET A 29 -8.27 2.29 -7.86
C MET A 29 -9.10 1.09 -8.29
N LEU A 30 -9.63 0.34 -7.33
CA LEU A 30 -10.68 -0.61 -7.61
C LEU A 30 -11.96 0.15 -7.98
N PRO A 31 -12.66 -0.24 -9.07
CA PRO A 31 -13.95 0.34 -9.40
C PRO A 31 -14.96 0.13 -8.25
N VAL A 32 -15.71 1.17 -7.89
CA VAL A 32 -16.64 1.13 -6.74
C VAL A 32 -17.69 0.01 -6.85
N GLY A 33 -18.11 -0.32 -8.07
CA GLY A 33 -19.05 -1.42 -8.35
C GLY A 33 -18.50 -2.80 -7.99
N THR A 34 -17.17 -2.98 -7.92
CA THR A 34 -16.57 -4.27 -7.55
C THR A 34 -16.66 -4.58 -6.05
N GLY A 35 -17.16 -3.66 -5.23
CA GLY A 35 -17.46 -3.92 -3.81
C GLY A 35 -18.57 -4.96 -3.58
N THR A 36 -19.24 -5.42 -4.63
CA THR A 36 -20.20 -6.55 -4.62
C THR A 36 -19.60 -7.86 -5.15
N ASP A 37 -18.38 -7.82 -5.70
CA ASP A 37 -17.65 -9.01 -6.13
C ASP A 37 -17.00 -9.68 -4.91
N ASN A 38 -17.66 -10.69 -4.38
CA ASN A 38 -17.20 -11.39 -3.18
C ASN A 38 -15.82 -12.05 -3.36
N THR A 39 -15.48 -12.50 -4.58
CA THR A 39 -14.18 -13.12 -4.86
C THR A 39 -13.05 -12.10 -4.78
N LEU A 40 -13.23 -10.95 -5.45
CA LEU A 40 -12.25 -9.86 -5.42
C LEU A 40 -12.10 -9.26 -4.02
N VAL A 41 -13.23 -9.05 -3.32
CA VAL A 41 -13.23 -8.55 -1.94
C VAL A 41 -12.49 -9.51 -1.01
N ALA A 42 -12.73 -10.83 -1.13
CA ALA A 42 -12.03 -11.84 -0.35
C ALA A 42 -10.52 -11.84 -0.65
N GLU A 43 -10.12 -11.79 -1.93
CA GLU A 43 -8.70 -11.75 -2.33
C GLU A 43 -7.95 -10.58 -1.66
N VAL A 44 -8.53 -9.37 -1.71
CA VAL A 44 -7.90 -8.18 -1.09
C VAL A 44 -7.92 -8.26 0.44
N THR A 45 -9.01 -8.76 1.04
CA THR A 45 -9.13 -8.96 2.49
C THR A 45 -8.05 -9.90 3.00
N ASP A 46 -7.90 -11.05 2.34
CA ASP A 46 -6.92 -12.08 2.69
C ASP A 46 -5.48 -11.58 2.52
N LEU A 47 -5.22 -10.81 1.46
CA LEU A 47 -3.91 -10.18 1.27
C LEU A 47 -3.58 -9.27 2.44
N VAL A 48 -4.49 -8.36 2.82
CA VAL A 48 -4.30 -7.42 3.94
C VAL A 48 -4.08 -8.18 5.24
N ASN A 49 -4.97 -9.11 5.58
CA ASN A 49 -4.90 -9.83 6.85
C ASN A 49 -3.61 -10.66 6.96
N ARG A 50 -3.21 -11.40 5.91
CA ARG A 50 -1.94 -12.14 5.90
C ARG A 50 -0.73 -11.24 6.07
N VAL A 51 -0.69 -10.09 5.37
CA VAL A 51 0.45 -9.17 5.46
C VAL A 51 0.54 -8.54 6.84
N TYR A 52 -0.59 -8.14 7.41
CA TYR A 52 -0.62 -7.50 8.73
C TYR A 52 -0.36 -8.50 9.86
N ALA A 53 -0.87 -9.72 9.78
CA ALA A 53 -0.55 -10.78 10.76
C ALA A 53 0.97 -10.99 10.90
N MET A 54 1.69 -11.02 9.77
CA MET A 54 3.16 -11.14 9.80
C MET A 54 3.88 -9.84 10.19
N ALA A 55 3.37 -8.68 9.75
CA ALA A 55 4.04 -7.40 9.97
C ALA A 55 3.78 -6.78 11.35
N GLU A 56 2.82 -7.32 12.08
CA GLU A 56 2.38 -6.85 13.39
C GLU A 56 2.38 -7.99 14.43
N GLU A 57 3.20 -9.02 14.19
CA GLU A 57 3.37 -10.15 15.10
C GLU A 57 3.71 -9.65 16.51
N GLY A 58 2.99 -10.17 17.51
CA GLY A 58 3.14 -9.78 18.92
C GLY A 58 2.50 -8.44 19.31
N LEU A 59 1.87 -7.70 18.38
CA LEU A 59 1.15 -6.46 18.70
C LEU A 59 -0.32 -6.71 19.03
N TRP A 60 -0.92 -7.71 18.40
CA TRP A 60 -2.35 -8.04 18.53
C TRP A 60 -2.56 -9.40 19.18
N ARG A 61 -3.72 -9.61 19.76
CA ARG A 61 -4.15 -10.93 20.23
C ARG A 61 -4.41 -11.85 19.03
N ASP A 62 -4.32 -13.17 19.24
CA ASP A 62 -4.26 -14.17 18.17
C ASP A 62 -5.47 -14.20 17.21
N ASP A 63 -6.63 -13.72 17.65
CA ASP A 63 -7.88 -13.67 16.87
C ASP A 63 -8.15 -12.34 16.18
N ALA A 64 -7.27 -11.36 16.36
CA ALA A 64 -7.45 -10.04 15.77
C ALA A 64 -7.13 -10.04 14.29
N THR A 65 -8.10 -9.62 13.45
CA THR A 65 -7.90 -9.39 12.02
C THR A 65 -7.86 -7.92 11.70
N ARG A 66 -7.06 -7.52 10.70
CA ARG A 66 -6.95 -6.11 10.30
C ARG A 66 -8.24 -5.56 9.70
N THR A 67 -8.97 -6.40 8.97
CA THR A 67 -10.25 -6.05 8.36
C THR A 67 -11.10 -7.29 8.10
N THR A 68 -12.40 -7.08 7.90
CA THR A 68 -13.33 -8.13 7.47
C THR A 68 -13.69 -7.96 6.01
N ALA A 69 -14.27 -8.99 5.37
CA ALA A 69 -14.78 -8.90 4.01
C ALA A 69 -15.85 -7.78 3.88
N ALA A 70 -16.74 -7.65 4.86
CA ALA A 70 -17.74 -6.59 4.89
C ALA A 70 -17.11 -5.19 4.98
N GLY A 71 -16.08 -5.02 5.83
CA GLY A 71 -15.31 -3.80 5.94
C GLY A 71 -14.59 -3.45 4.63
N MET A 72 -13.91 -4.43 4.03
CA MET A 72 -13.22 -4.25 2.75
C MET A 72 -14.20 -3.87 1.63
N ALA A 73 -15.35 -4.56 1.52
CA ALA A 73 -16.40 -4.23 0.58
C ALA A 73 -16.91 -2.78 0.76
N GLY A 74 -17.02 -2.33 2.02
CA GLY A 74 -17.35 -0.93 2.36
C GLY A 74 -16.31 0.05 1.83
N PHE A 75 -15.02 -0.22 2.02
CA PHE A 75 -13.93 0.63 1.51
C PHE A 75 -13.88 0.66 -0.02
N VAL A 76 -14.12 -0.47 -0.69
CA VAL A 76 -14.19 -0.52 -2.16
C VAL A 76 -15.36 0.32 -2.66
N ARG A 77 -16.56 0.17 -2.09
CA ARG A 77 -17.74 0.99 -2.47
C ARG A 77 -17.54 2.48 -2.19
N ALA A 78 -16.74 2.82 -1.19
CA ALA A 78 -16.36 4.20 -0.89
C ALA A 78 -15.24 4.75 -1.82
N GLY A 79 -14.74 3.94 -2.78
CA GLY A 79 -13.66 4.34 -3.68
C GLY A 79 -12.33 4.59 -2.96
N GLN A 80 -12.04 3.82 -1.91
CA GLN A 80 -10.86 4.05 -1.05
C GLN A 80 -9.73 3.04 -1.28
N ILE A 81 -9.93 1.98 -2.07
CA ILE A 81 -8.92 0.93 -2.25
C ILE A 81 -8.25 1.05 -3.62
N ALA A 82 -6.94 1.25 -3.60
CA ALA A 82 -6.07 1.07 -4.75
C ALA A 82 -5.33 -0.26 -4.66
N VAL A 83 -5.13 -0.94 -5.79
CA VAL A 83 -4.40 -2.21 -5.87
C VAL A 83 -3.22 -2.10 -6.83
N ALA A 84 -2.16 -2.84 -6.52
CA ALA A 84 -1.08 -3.13 -7.43
C ALA A 84 -1.33 -4.51 -8.06
N ARG A 85 -1.33 -4.58 -9.39
CA ARG A 85 -1.45 -5.82 -10.15
C ARG A 85 -0.16 -6.12 -10.89
N LEU A 86 0.30 -7.35 -10.77
CA LEU A 86 1.31 -7.91 -11.64
C LEU A 86 0.58 -8.85 -12.60
N ASP A 87 0.47 -8.45 -13.86
CA ASP A 87 -0.46 -9.04 -14.82
C ASP A 87 -1.91 -9.01 -14.25
N ALA A 88 -2.59 -10.14 -14.13
CA ALA A 88 -3.95 -10.22 -13.57
C ALA A 88 -3.99 -10.36 -12.04
N THR A 89 -2.87 -10.65 -11.37
CA THR A 89 -2.80 -10.98 -9.94
C THR A 89 -2.65 -9.72 -9.08
N ILE A 90 -3.45 -9.59 -8.03
CA ILE A 90 -3.28 -8.54 -7.02
C ILE A 90 -2.09 -8.91 -6.13
N VAL A 91 -1.05 -8.07 -6.13
CA VAL A 91 0.18 -8.26 -5.39
C VAL A 91 0.39 -7.26 -4.25
N GLY A 92 -0.48 -6.27 -4.16
CA GLY A 92 -0.48 -5.28 -3.09
C GLY A 92 -1.70 -4.38 -3.13
N CYS A 93 -1.96 -3.68 -2.03
CA CYS A 93 -3.02 -2.68 -1.96
C CYS A 93 -2.65 -1.55 -0.98
N VAL A 94 -3.40 -0.46 -1.08
CA VAL A 94 -3.39 0.66 -0.13
C VAL A 94 -4.79 1.25 -0.06
N ARG A 95 -5.24 1.59 1.15
CA ARG A 95 -6.42 2.41 1.35
C ARG A 95 -6.04 3.87 1.30
N VAL A 96 -6.79 4.66 0.56
CA VAL A 96 -6.64 6.12 0.46
C VAL A 96 -7.97 6.76 0.82
N GLN A 97 -7.95 7.69 1.74
CA GLN A 97 -9.16 8.43 2.14
C GLN A 97 -8.85 9.91 2.36
N ARG A 98 -9.88 10.74 2.34
CA ARG A 98 -9.81 12.11 2.78
C ARG A 98 -10.18 12.18 4.26
N LEU A 99 -9.34 12.87 5.04
CA LEU A 99 -9.67 13.32 6.38
C LEU A 99 -10.33 14.73 6.31
N GLY A 100 -10.36 15.45 7.36
CA GLY A 100 -10.83 16.84 7.36
C GLY A 100 -9.84 17.80 6.66
N GLY A 101 -10.34 18.96 6.18
CA GLY A 101 -9.48 19.97 5.55
C GLY A 101 -8.79 19.50 4.27
N ALA A 102 -7.51 19.82 4.14
CA ALA A 102 -6.68 19.48 2.99
C ALA A 102 -5.78 18.25 3.23
N VAL A 103 -6.20 17.33 4.12
CA VAL A 103 -5.43 16.15 4.53
C VAL A 103 -6.02 14.89 3.90
N GLY A 104 -5.18 14.17 3.15
CA GLY A 104 -5.40 12.79 2.75
C GLY A 104 -4.72 11.82 3.71
N GLU A 105 -5.22 10.60 3.78
CA GLU A 105 -4.60 9.54 4.57
C GLU A 105 -4.39 8.30 3.72
N LEU A 106 -3.24 7.68 3.86
CA LEU A 106 -3.01 6.33 3.39
C LEU A 106 -2.94 5.35 4.56
N GLY A 107 -3.62 4.24 4.43
CA GLY A 107 -3.62 3.14 5.39
C GLY A 107 -3.67 1.79 4.70
N MET A 108 -3.66 0.71 5.47
CA MET A 108 -3.72 -0.66 4.93
C MET A 108 -2.73 -0.91 3.79
N LEU A 109 -1.53 -0.32 3.84
CA LEU A 109 -0.49 -0.59 2.85
C LEU A 109 0.01 -2.03 3.02
N ALA A 110 -0.29 -2.86 2.05
CA ALA A 110 0.07 -4.27 2.04
C ALA A 110 0.74 -4.65 0.72
N VAL A 111 1.84 -5.40 0.80
CA VAL A 111 2.50 -6.03 -0.35
C VAL A 111 2.75 -7.48 -0.03
N GLY A 112 2.28 -8.37 -0.90
CA GLY A 112 2.43 -9.81 -0.73
C GLY A 112 3.88 -10.21 -0.46
N PRO A 113 4.14 -11.16 0.46
CA PRO A 113 5.51 -11.49 0.91
C PRO A 113 6.46 -11.83 -0.24
N GLY A 114 6.00 -12.58 -1.24
CA GLY A 114 6.78 -12.95 -2.43
C GLY A 114 7.10 -11.77 -3.37
N HIS A 115 6.58 -10.58 -3.11
CA HIS A 115 6.73 -9.39 -3.95
C HIS A 115 7.41 -8.22 -3.22
N ARG A 116 7.91 -8.46 -1.99
CA ARG A 116 8.67 -7.46 -1.24
C ARG A 116 10.02 -7.16 -1.92
N GLY A 117 10.53 -5.96 -1.71
CA GLY A 117 11.81 -5.54 -2.33
C GLY A 117 11.69 -5.11 -3.81
N LEU A 118 10.58 -5.38 -4.49
CA LEU A 118 10.35 -5.01 -5.89
C LEU A 118 9.85 -3.56 -6.11
N GLY A 119 9.82 -2.72 -5.08
CA GLY A 119 9.39 -1.32 -5.19
C GLY A 119 7.86 -1.11 -5.26
N ILE A 120 7.04 -2.16 -5.11
CA ILE A 120 5.58 -2.10 -5.20
C ILE A 120 5.00 -1.17 -4.13
N GLY A 121 5.47 -1.27 -2.88
CA GLY A 121 5.03 -0.37 -1.80
C GLY A 121 5.26 1.10 -2.13
N ARG A 122 6.41 1.44 -2.73
CA ARG A 122 6.72 2.81 -3.16
C ARG A 122 5.78 3.28 -4.28
N ARG A 123 5.41 2.39 -5.20
CA ARG A 123 4.43 2.71 -6.27
C ARG A 123 3.04 2.95 -5.70
N LEU A 124 2.59 2.14 -4.74
CA LEU A 124 1.30 2.31 -4.06
C LEU A 124 1.24 3.64 -3.30
N VAL A 125 2.28 3.97 -2.51
CA VAL A 125 2.37 5.26 -1.82
C VAL A 125 2.41 6.42 -2.80
N GLY A 126 3.25 6.35 -3.84
CA GLY A 126 3.31 7.40 -4.87
C GLY A 126 2.00 7.57 -5.65
N PHE A 127 1.23 6.49 -5.84
CA PHE A 127 -0.12 6.56 -6.41
C PHE A 127 -1.08 7.30 -5.46
N ALA A 128 -1.09 6.94 -4.17
CA ALA A 128 -1.93 7.59 -3.16
C ALA A 128 -1.62 9.10 -3.04
N GLU A 129 -0.35 9.45 -3.06
CA GLU A 129 0.11 10.86 -3.04
C GLU A 129 -0.35 11.65 -4.27
N ARG A 130 -0.23 11.07 -5.48
CA ARG A 130 -0.71 11.73 -6.71
C ARG A 130 -2.22 11.90 -6.70
N LEU A 131 -2.97 10.84 -6.37
CA LEU A 131 -4.42 10.90 -6.27
C LEU A 131 -4.88 11.97 -5.30
N SER A 132 -4.22 12.10 -4.14
CA SER A 132 -4.53 13.12 -3.15
C SER A 132 -4.27 14.53 -3.69
N ARG A 133 -3.15 14.77 -4.40
CA ARG A 133 -2.90 16.07 -5.07
C ARG A 133 -3.96 16.39 -6.11
N GLU A 134 -4.33 15.42 -6.94
CA GLU A 134 -5.39 15.58 -7.96
C GLU A 134 -6.73 15.97 -7.34
N HIS A 135 -6.97 15.56 -6.09
CA HIS A 135 -8.14 15.95 -5.30
C HIS A 135 -7.94 17.26 -4.49
N GLY A 136 -6.85 17.99 -4.72
CA GLY A 136 -6.57 19.27 -4.05
C GLY A 136 -6.13 19.14 -2.60
N LEU A 137 -5.63 17.97 -2.19
CA LEU A 137 -5.10 17.77 -0.84
C LEU A 137 -3.60 18.12 -0.82
N SER A 138 -3.18 18.89 0.17
CA SER A 138 -1.79 19.35 0.31
C SER A 138 -0.97 18.54 1.31
N THR A 139 -1.60 17.69 2.12
CA THR A 139 -0.91 16.88 3.12
C THR A 139 -1.33 15.42 3.00
N MET A 140 -0.37 14.51 3.03
CA MET A 140 -0.62 13.08 3.21
C MET A 140 -0.25 12.65 4.61
N GLN A 141 -1.21 12.03 5.31
CA GLN A 141 -1.02 11.41 6.62
C GLN A 141 -0.87 9.89 6.49
N LEU A 142 -0.12 9.31 7.40
CA LEU A 142 -0.19 7.89 7.73
C LEU A 142 0.04 7.68 9.22
N GLU A 143 -0.41 6.53 9.71
CA GLU A 143 -0.27 6.14 11.11
C GLU A 143 0.53 4.83 11.21
N LEU A 144 1.46 4.79 12.13
CA LEU A 144 2.26 3.62 12.43
C LEU A 144 2.06 3.20 13.88
N LEU A 145 1.49 2.02 14.09
CA LEU A 145 1.37 1.41 15.40
C LEU A 145 2.74 0.97 15.89
N VAL A 146 3.14 1.37 17.10
CA VAL A 146 4.43 1.03 17.69
C VAL A 146 4.26 0.59 19.14
N PRO A 147 4.91 -0.49 19.61
CA PRO A 147 4.85 -0.88 21.02
C PRO A 147 5.60 0.13 21.89
N ARG A 148 5.11 0.34 23.14
CA ARG A 148 5.69 1.32 24.09
C ARG A 148 6.93 0.80 24.78
N THR A 149 7.01 -0.50 25.03
CA THR A 149 7.98 -1.11 25.95
C THR A 149 9.12 -1.88 25.29
N TRP A 150 9.03 -2.10 23.96
CA TRP A 150 10.02 -2.82 23.19
C TRP A 150 10.09 -2.30 21.75
N THR A 151 11.15 -2.69 21.04
CA THR A 151 11.34 -2.29 19.63
C THR A 151 10.90 -3.41 18.70
N HIS A 152 9.83 -3.17 17.92
CA HIS A 152 9.43 -4.10 16.88
C HIS A 152 10.26 -3.85 15.61
N PRO A 153 11.08 -4.83 15.12
CA PRO A 153 12.03 -4.61 14.02
C PRO A 153 11.34 -4.14 12.72
N GLY A 154 10.16 -4.71 12.41
CA GLY A 154 9.38 -4.32 11.23
C GLY A 154 8.91 -2.86 11.32
N LYS A 155 8.47 -2.40 12.50
CA LYS A 155 8.04 -1.01 12.70
C LYS A 155 9.21 -0.02 12.66
N ALA A 156 10.36 -0.40 13.20
CA ALA A 156 11.58 0.38 13.07
C ALA A 156 12.01 0.54 11.60
N SER A 157 11.95 -0.55 10.83
CA SER A 157 12.24 -0.52 9.39
C SER A 157 11.24 0.36 8.62
N LEU A 158 9.94 0.31 8.94
CA LEU A 158 8.93 1.16 8.34
C LEU A 158 9.14 2.64 8.70
N HIS A 159 9.52 2.96 9.94
CA HIS A 159 9.88 4.33 10.33
C HIS A 159 11.00 4.89 9.43
N VAL A 160 12.11 4.15 9.29
CA VAL A 160 13.23 4.54 8.42
C VAL A 160 12.78 4.70 6.98
N TRP A 161 11.96 3.78 6.48
CA TRP A 161 11.48 3.82 5.11
C TRP A 161 10.55 5.02 4.84
N TYR A 162 9.58 5.28 5.70
CA TYR A 162 8.68 6.43 5.58
C TYR A 162 9.45 7.76 5.67
N THR A 163 10.40 7.88 6.58
CA THR A 163 11.25 9.07 6.69
C THR A 163 12.06 9.30 5.40
N ARG A 164 12.63 8.24 4.81
CA ARG A 164 13.38 8.32 3.56
C ARG A 164 12.54 8.76 2.36
N ILE A 165 11.26 8.47 2.34
CA ILE A 165 10.35 8.92 1.27
C ILE A 165 9.64 10.24 1.59
N GLY A 166 10.06 10.95 2.65
CA GLY A 166 9.68 12.32 2.95
C GLY A 166 8.61 12.50 4.01
N TYR A 167 8.17 11.44 4.68
CA TYR A 167 7.25 11.56 5.81
C TYR A 167 8.01 11.95 7.09
N ARG A 168 7.39 12.79 7.90
CA ARG A 168 7.94 13.24 9.20
C ARG A 168 6.94 12.91 10.30
N ALA A 169 7.41 12.33 11.40
CA ALA A 169 6.60 12.13 12.59
C ALA A 169 6.21 13.49 13.17
N VAL A 170 4.92 13.73 13.30
CA VAL A 170 4.38 15.02 13.78
C VAL A 170 3.71 14.89 15.15
N ARG A 171 3.20 13.71 15.50
CA ARG A 171 2.49 13.48 16.74
C ARG A 171 2.51 12.00 17.12
N LYS A 172 2.49 11.72 18.42
CA LYS A 172 2.08 10.42 18.98
C LYS A 172 0.67 10.54 19.53
N GLY A 173 -0.16 9.52 19.29
CA GLY A 173 -1.50 9.39 19.85
C GLY A 173 -1.61 8.06 20.60
N SER A 174 -2.47 8.06 21.64
CA SER A 174 -2.85 6.82 22.32
C SER A 174 -3.89 6.07 21.51
N ILE A 175 -3.74 4.74 21.40
CA ILE A 175 -4.76 3.90 20.76
C ILE A 175 -6.07 3.91 21.56
N ASP A 176 -5.98 4.00 22.88
CA ASP A 176 -7.14 4.02 23.78
C ASP A 176 -8.04 5.24 23.52
N GLU A 177 -7.42 6.38 23.16
CA GLU A 177 -8.14 7.62 22.86
C GLU A 177 -8.67 7.67 21.43
N GLN A 178 -7.89 7.22 20.47
CA GLN A 178 -8.21 7.36 19.03
C GLN A 178 -9.02 6.20 18.50
N TYR A 179 -8.78 5.00 19.02
CA TYR A 179 -9.40 3.75 18.57
C TYR A 179 -9.80 2.87 19.75
N PRO A 180 -10.73 3.33 20.62
CA PRO A 180 -11.09 2.63 21.86
C PRO A 180 -11.61 1.19 21.60
N ALA A 181 -12.20 0.93 20.43
CA ALA A 181 -12.64 -0.42 20.05
C ALA A 181 -11.47 -1.36 19.71
N LEU A 182 -10.31 -0.84 19.34
CA LEU A 182 -9.12 -1.64 19.00
C LEU A 182 -8.20 -1.87 20.20
N ALA A 183 -8.21 -0.97 21.18
CA ALA A 183 -7.34 -1.04 22.33
C ALA A 183 -7.42 -2.40 23.09
N PRO A 184 -8.61 -2.99 23.33
CA PRO A 184 -8.73 -4.30 23.99
C PRO A 184 -8.14 -5.46 23.18
N LEU A 185 -7.94 -5.29 21.86
CA LEU A 185 -7.41 -6.33 20.99
C LEU A 185 -5.87 -6.35 20.97
N LEU A 186 -5.22 -5.37 21.60
CA LEU A 186 -3.76 -5.34 21.70
C LEU A 186 -3.25 -6.41 22.67
N ALA A 187 -2.18 -7.10 22.27
CA ALA A 187 -1.39 -8.00 23.13
C ALA A 187 -0.35 -7.23 23.96
N THR A 188 0.01 -6.02 23.55
CA THR A 188 0.99 -5.17 24.22
C THR A 188 0.56 -3.70 24.10
N PRO A 189 0.87 -2.83 25.11
CA PRO A 189 0.58 -1.41 25.01
C PRO A 189 1.28 -0.76 23.80
N CYS A 190 0.51 -0.08 22.97
CA CYS A 190 1.01 0.59 21.78
C CYS A 190 0.59 2.06 21.72
N ASP A 191 1.37 2.82 20.94
CA ASP A 191 1.03 4.17 20.48
C ASP A 191 0.87 4.18 18.97
N PHE A 192 0.10 5.14 18.45
CA PHE A 192 0.18 5.54 17.07
C PHE A 192 1.16 6.69 16.90
N VAL A 193 2.12 6.52 15.99
CA VAL A 193 2.95 7.62 15.50
C VAL A 193 2.32 8.12 14.21
N ILE A 194 1.92 9.38 14.20
CA ILE A 194 1.30 10.04 13.06
C ILE A 194 2.39 10.73 12.26
N TYR A 195 2.43 10.44 10.97
CA TYR A 195 3.37 11.03 10.03
C TYR A 195 2.64 11.88 9.02
N HIS A 196 3.22 13.02 8.69
CA HIS A 196 2.77 13.88 7.60
C HIS A 196 3.86 14.01 6.53
N LYS A 197 3.40 14.18 5.31
CA LYS A 197 4.19 14.62 4.16
C LYS A 197 3.45 15.73 3.44
N ASP A 198 4.14 16.83 3.18
CA ASP A 198 3.67 17.89 2.29
C ASP A 198 3.67 17.36 0.86
N LEU A 199 2.57 17.56 0.17
CA LEU A 199 2.39 17.10 -1.21
C LEU A 199 2.77 18.16 -2.25
N GLY A 200 2.99 19.40 -1.84
CA GLY A 200 3.30 20.51 -2.77
C GLY A 200 2.08 21.16 -3.34
#